data_d180d9cc1b9b033f137f5517773a35ec
#
_entry.id   d180d9cc1b9b033f137f5517773a35ec
#
_cell.length_a   1.000
_cell.length_b   1.000
_cell.length_c   1.000
_cell.angle_alpha   90.00
_cell.angle_beta   90.00
_cell.angle_gamma   90.00
#
_symmetry.space_group_name_H-M   'P 1'
#
loop_
_entity.id
_entity.type
_entity.pdbx_description
1 polymer ?
#
loop_
_entity_poly.entity_id
_entity_poly.type
_entity_poly.pdbx_seq_one_letter_code
_entity_poly.pdbx_strand_id
1 'polypeptide(L)'
;MKRLLLRFMLVFLAVLTISYAAAPFDSSDGGHEKTERSRTRNLTSPKIQSLHTDGLARYIGVSNSYFKDKFGEPDEKIDSIEGVEWWNYDVNQNDYLRVGIDKYTKKVCDIIELSAKLGQQLSVGMSMEQILKKTTLYANFAFDVNEQTAQIELSEYDLNNHPLVSFDNGSYAILDFAPRKKKVVYAIHYLDKNELLRGKYYRVLSKTPLPSRYVSKIDWEKHDGDFSKDLISQLNVKRLQEGKVPVEYDYNAECVALDLMNSLEANPRKYLSKEEFEEYRLIRAETFENTRIFYRVPKNISKDLMKDADVSSDYRVYIAGPILTNTLFYTDNNLYENIWKTLSDSKTEKISVVFRKTLVVIVVEN
;
A
#
# COMPACT_ATOMS: atom_id res chain seq x y z
N MET A 1 18.91 52.05 4.69
CA MET A 1 18.83 50.57 4.71
C MET A 1 19.57 49.91 5.89
N LYS A 2 20.84 50.16 6.14
CA LYS A 2 21.62 49.51 7.23
C LYS A 2 21.01 49.63 8.64
N ARG A 3 20.44 50.79 9.00
CA ARG A 3 19.81 51.01 10.32
C ARG A 3 18.48 50.27 10.49
N LEU A 4 17.75 49.98 9.40
CA LEU A 4 16.49 49.20 9.43
C LEU A 4 16.80 47.70 9.60
N LEU A 5 17.82 47.22 8.90
CA LEU A 5 18.32 45.85 8.99
C LEU A 5 18.84 45.50 10.41
N LEU A 6 19.55 46.44 11.01
CA LEU A 6 20.07 46.30 12.38
C LEU A 6 18.92 46.22 13.41
N ARG A 7 17.86 47.00 13.25
CA ARG A 7 16.68 46.95 14.13
C ARG A 7 15.91 45.62 13.96
N PHE A 8 15.80 45.13 12.73
CA PHE A 8 15.16 43.84 12.45
C PHE A 8 15.95 42.67 13.07
N MET A 9 17.27 42.74 12.99
CA MET A 9 18.17 41.73 13.56
C MET A 9 18.11 41.70 15.11
N LEU A 10 18.01 42.88 15.74
CA LEU A 10 17.86 42.99 17.20
C LEU A 10 16.51 42.45 17.70
N VAL A 11 15.42 42.69 16.99
CA VAL A 11 14.09 42.13 17.31
C VAL A 11 14.07 40.64 17.13
N PHE A 12 14.68 40.13 16.06
CA PHE A 12 14.79 38.68 15.80
C PHE A 12 15.60 37.94 16.87
N LEU A 13 16.71 38.57 17.32
CA LEU A 13 17.53 38.01 18.41
C LEU A 13 16.78 38.01 19.75
N ALA A 14 15.99 39.06 20.03
CA ALA A 14 15.18 39.15 21.23
C ALA A 14 14.06 38.09 21.25
N VAL A 15 13.42 37.81 20.11
CA VAL A 15 12.40 36.75 20.00
C VAL A 15 13.03 35.37 20.20
N LEU A 16 14.21 35.11 19.62
CA LEU A 16 14.95 33.86 19.81
C LEU A 16 15.37 33.63 21.28
N THR A 17 15.83 34.67 21.97
CA THR A 17 16.22 34.54 23.36
C THR A 17 15.03 34.31 24.31
N ILE A 18 13.87 34.93 24.03
CA ILE A 18 12.64 34.67 24.79
C ILE A 18 12.14 33.25 24.55
N SER A 19 12.20 32.74 23.34
CA SER A 19 11.81 31.38 23.02
C SER A 19 12.74 30.33 23.66
N TYR A 20 14.03 30.64 23.82
CA TYR A 20 15.00 29.76 24.44
C TYR A 20 14.89 29.79 25.98
N ALA A 21 14.55 30.95 26.59
CA ALA A 21 14.36 31.10 28.04
C ALA A 21 13.00 30.58 28.56
N ALA A 22 12.02 30.36 27.64
CA ALA A 22 10.71 29.83 27.96
C ALA A 22 10.63 28.28 27.83
N ALA A 23 11.69 27.62 27.39
CA ALA A 23 11.75 26.17 27.41
C ALA A 23 11.94 25.67 28.87
N PRO A 24 11.07 24.82 29.40
CA PRO A 24 11.27 24.29 30.73
C PRO A 24 12.54 23.42 30.76
N PHE A 25 13.48 23.79 31.63
CA PHE A 25 14.64 22.98 31.99
C PHE A 25 14.14 21.79 32.81
N ASP A 26 14.11 20.61 32.19
CA ASP A 26 13.85 19.36 32.88
C ASP A 26 15.16 18.91 33.56
N SER A 27 15.29 19.22 34.86
CA SER A 27 16.37 18.69 35.71
C SER A 27 16.03 17.24 36.05
N SER A 28 16.81 16.32 35.47
CA SER A 28 16.84 14.91 35.91
C SER A 28 17.20 14.79 37.38
N ASP A 29 16.25 14.39 38.20
CA ASP A 29 16.56 13.74 39.48
C ASP A 29 15.72 12.47 39.62
N GLY A 30 16.39 11.40 40.05
CA GLY A 30 15.87 10.05 39.99
C GLY A 30 14.80 9.78 41.05
N GLY A 31 13.83 8.98 40.71
CA GLY A 31 12.99 8.33 41.70
C GLY A 31 11.54 8.16 41.30
N HIS A 32 11.15 6.90 41.14
CA HIS A 32 9.79 6.37 41.12
C HIS A 32 8.96 6.58 39.85
N GLU A 33 8.94 5.53 39.03
CA GLU A 33 7.87 5.23 38.09
C GLU A 33 6.49 5.39 38.74
N LYS A 34 5.88 6.55 38.55
CA LYS A 34 4.44 6.68 38.62
C LYS A 34 3.86 6.28 37.27
N THR A 35 3.30 5.09 37.22
CA THR A 35 2.43 4.62 36.16
C THR A 35 1.41 5.71 35.88
N GLU A 36 1.66 6.52 34.84
CA GLU A 36 0.61 7.38 34.29
C GLU A 36 -0.49 6.47 33.76
N ARG A 37 -1.57 6.41 34.52
CA ARG A 37 -2.84 5.88 34.02
C ARG A 37 -3.17 6.69 32.77
N SER A 38 -2.99 6.07 31.62
CA SER A 38 -3.52 6.53 30.35
C SER A 38 -4.97 6.94 30.58
N ARG A 39 -5.22 8.25 30.66
CA ARG A 39 -6.57 8.78 30.56
C ARG A 39 -7.04 8.43 29.16
N THR A 40 -7.86 7.40 29.08
CA THR A 40 -8.66 7.11 27.88
C THR A 40 -9.47 8.40 27.61
N ARG A 41 -9.00 9.25 26.71
CA ARG A 41 -9.83 10.31 26.18
C ARG A 41 -10.96 9.58 25.46
N ASN A 42 -12.16 9.63 26.03
CA ASN A 42 -13.39 9.36 25.30
C ASN A 42 -13.49 10.44 24.20
N LEU A 43 -12.81 10.20 23.09
CA LEU A 43 -13.00 10.99 21.89
C LEU A 43 -14.41 10.65 21.43
N THR A 44 -15.36 11.56 21.67
CA THR A 44 -16.64 11.53 20.98
C THR A 44 -16.32 11.63 19.49
N SER A 45 -16.33 10.49 18.81
CA SER A 45 -16.14 10.48 17.35
C SER A 45 -17.22 11.37 16.74
N PRO A 46 -16.86 12.32 15.88
CA PRO A 46 -17.85 13.13 15.19
C PRO A 46 -18.80 12.21 14.45
N LYS A 47 -20.08 12.58 14.39
CA LYS A 47 -21.04 11.80 13.59
C LYS A 47 -20.58 11.84 12.14
N ILE A 48 -20.06 10.72 11.66
CA ILE A 48 -19.55 10.57 10.30
C ILE A 48 -20.73 10.66 9.33
N GLN A 49 -20.62 11.51 8.33
CA GLN A 49 -21.56 11.55 7.23
C GLN A 49 -21.15 10.49 6.22
N SER A 50 -21.90 9.39 6.17
CA SER A 50 -21.69 8.34 5.17
C SER A 50 -22.32 8.74 3.84
N LEU A 51 -21.67 8.38 2.74
CA LEU A 51 -22.26 8.48 1.40
C LEU A 51 -23.37 7.42 1.23
N HIS A 52 -24.33 7.73 0.39
CA HIS A 52 -25.29 6.72 -0.05
C HIS A 52 -24.56 5.65 -0.85
N THR A 53 -24.88 4.38 -0.59
CA THR A 53 -24.22 3.25 -1.25
C THR A 53 -24.62 3.15 -2.71
N ASP A 54 -23.66 3.31 -3.60
CA ASP A 54 -23.85 3.08 -5.04
C ASP A 54 -22.58 2.49 -5.68
N GLY A 55 -22.58 2.32 -6.99
CA GLY A 55 -21.42 1.80 -7.72
C GLY A 55 -20.92 0.48 -7.15
N LEU A 56 -19.61 0.36 -7.01
CA LEU A 56 -18.96 -0.86 -6.52
C LEU A 56 -19.12 -1.08 -5.01
N ALA A 57 -19.33 -0.02 -4.23
CA ALA A 57 -19.56 -0.15 -2.78
C ALA A 57 -20.75 -1.06 -2.43
N ARG A 58 -21.77 -1.16 -3.33
CA ARG A 58 -22.94 -2.02 -3.14
C ARG A 58 -22.63 -3.51 -3.13
N TYR A 59 -21.49 -3.89 -3.68
CA TYR A 59 -21.11 -5.30 -3.79
C TYR A 59 -20.25 -5.78 -2.61
N ILE A 60 -19.80 -4.90 -1.73
CA ILE A 60 -19.14 -5.31 -0.48
C ILE A 60 -20.14 -6.04 0.41
N GLY A 61 -19.77 -7.24 0.83
CA GLY A 61 -20.60 -8.11 1.68
C GLY A 61 -21.57 -9.03 0.94
N VAL A 62 -21.73 -8.90 -0.39
CA VAL A 62 -22.55 -9.84 -1.18
C VAL A 62 -21.86 -11.19 -1.33
N SER A 63 -22.60 -12.25 -1.64
CA SER A 63 -22.02 -13.56 -1.93
C SER A 63 -21.22 -13.54 -3.23
N ASN A 64 -20.20 -14.37 -3.30
CA ASN A 64 -19.39 -14.55 -4.52
C ASN A 64 -20.25 -15.01 -5.70
N SER A 65 -21.28 -15.86 -5.46
CA SER A 65 -22.20 -16.29 -6.53
C SER A 65 -23.00 -15.12 -7.09
N TYR A 66 -23.56 -14.26 -6.22
CA TYR A 66 -24.28 -13.07 -6.68
C TYR A 66 -23.37 -12.13 -7.49
N PHE A 67 -22.11 -11.95 -7.04
CA PHE A 67 -21.16 -11.12 -7.79
C PHE A 67 -20.89 -11.72 -9.18
N LYS A 68 -20.63 -13.04 -9.23
CA LYS A 68 -20.42 -13.77 -10.48
C LYS A 68 -21.63 -13.72 -11.43
N ASP A 69 -22.85 -13.78 -10.91
CA ASP A 69 -24.05 -13.65 -11.72
C ASP A 69 -24.18 -12.26 -12.40
N LYS A 70 -23.54 -11.23 -11.84
CA LYS A 70 -23.55 -9.85 -12.36
C LYS A 70 -22.38 -9.54 -13.31
N PHE A 71 -21.20 -10.06 -13.01
CA PHE A 71 -19.95 -9.70 -13.71
C PHE A 71 -19.40 -10.86 -14.58
N GLY A 72 -19.94 -12.05 -14.47
CA GLY A 72 -19.42 -13.24 -15.15
C GLY A 72 -18.34 -13.96 -14.35
N GLU A 73 -17.70 -14.94 -14.98
CA GLU A 73 -16.51 -15.58 -14.42
C GLU A 73 -15.32 -14.64 -14.50
N PRO A 74 -14.47 -14.61 -13.48
CA PRO A 74 -13.22 -13.85 -13.55
C PRO A 74 -12.26 -14.49 -14.57
N ASP A 75 -11.42 -13.66 -15.19
CA ASP A 75 -10.35 -14.12 -16.07
C ASP A 75 -9.29 -14.92 -15.32
N GLU A 76 -9.00 -14.48 -14.07
CA GLU A 76 -8.00 -15.11 -13.22
C GLU A 76 -8.47 -15.18 -11.77
N LYS A 77 -8.01 -16.25 -11.05
CA LYS A 77 -8.19 -16.40 -9.60
C LYS A 77 -6.85 -16.64 -8.93
N ILE A 78 -6.53 -15.78 -7.97
CA ILE A 78 -5.24 -15.76 -7.28
C ILE A 78 -5.46 -15.93 -5.78
N ASP A 79 -4.85 -16.91 -5.20
CA ASP A 79 -4.87 -17.13 -3.76
C ASP A 79 -3.93 -16.17 -3.04
N SER A 80 -4.41 -15.50 -1.99
CA SER A 80 -3.56 -14.70 -1.12
C SER A 80 -3.28 -15.40 0.21
N ILE A 81 -2.16 -15.02 0.83
CA ILE A 81 -1.77 -15.49 2.16
C ILE A 81 -2.71 -15.00 3.26
N GLU A 82 -3.55 -14.03 2.98
CA GLU A 82 -4.46 -13.39 3.93
C GLU A 82 -5.85 -14.04 3.98
N GLY A 83 -6.05 -15.18 3.29
CA GLY A 83 -7.33 -15.89 3.24
C GLY A 83 -8.37 -15.25 2.32
N VAL A 84 -7.91 -14.42 1.42
CA VAL A 84 -8.68 -13.84 0.32
C VAL A 84 -8.33 -14.56 -0.97
N GLU A 85 -9.32 -14.89 -1.78
CA GLU A 85 -9.14 -15.28 -3.17
C GLU A 85 -9.41 -14.06 -4.04
N TRP A 86 -8.41 -13.60 -4.77
CA TRP A 86 -8.56 -12.47 -5.68
C TRP A 86 -9.08 -12.93 -7.03
N TRP A 87 -10.13 -12.28 -7.49
CA TRP A 87 -10.75 -12.48 -8.80
C TRP A 87 -10.44 -11.26 -9.66
N ASN A 88 -9.70 -11.46 -10.73
CA ASN A 88 -9.36 -10.39 -11.68
C ASN A 88 -10.28 -10.49 -12.90
N TYR A 89 -10.84 -9.35 -13.29
CA TYR A 89 -11.69 -9.18 -14.47
C TYR A 89 -11.05 -8.18 -15.42
N ASP A 90 -11.26 -8.37 -16.72
CA ASP A 90 -10.75 -7.50 -17.80
C ASP A 90 -9.23 -7.29 -17.70
N VAL A 91 -8.50 -8.39 -17.49
CA VAL A 91 -7.05 -8.39 -17.37
C VAL A 91 -6.41 -7.79 -18.62
N ASN A 92 -5.45 -6.88 -18.41
CA ASN A 92 -4.79 -6.10 -19.47
C ASN A 92 -5.72 -5.17 -20.28
N GLN A 93 -6.89 -4.82 -19.75
CA GLN A 93 -7.82 -3.88 -20.39
C GLN A 93 -8.04 -2.64 -19.50
N ASN A 94 -8.64 -1.60 -20.10
CA ASN A 94 -8.91 -0.35 -19.37
C ASN A 94 -9.98 -0.49 -18.27
N ASP A 95 -10.73 -1.57 -18.26
CA ASP A 95 -11.86 -1.81 -17.32
C ASP A 95 -11.49 -2.81 -16.23
N TYR A 96 -10.19 -3.04 -15.99
CA TYR A 96 -9.69 -3.94 -14.96
C TYR A 96 -10.32 -3.73 -13.59
N LEU A 97 -10.82 -4.81 -13.03
CA LEU A 97 -11.41 -4.87 -11.70
C LEU A 97 -10.83 -6.05 -10.93
N ARG A 98 -10.39 -5.81 -9.70
CA ARG A 98 -9.89 -6.85 -8.81
C ARG A 98 -10.82 -6.98 -7.61
N VAL A 99 -11.30 -8.20 -7.33
CA VAL A 99 -12.31 -8.46 -6.32
C VAL A 99 -11.80 -9.50 -5.34
N GLY A 100 -11.74 -9.16 -4.07
CA GLY A 100 -11.36 -10.04 -2.97
C GLY A 100 -12.55 -10.81 -2.44
N ILE A 101 -12.47 -12.13 -2.51
CA ILE A 101 -13.47 -13.04 -1.94
C ILE A 101 -12.91 -13.66 -0.66
N ASP A 102 -13.55 -13.40 0.44
CA ASP A 102 -13.22 -14.06 1.70
C ASP A 102 -13.44 -15.58 1.58
N LYS A 103 -12.40 -16.36 1.74
CA LYS A 103 -12.43 -17.83 1.56
C LYS A 103 -13.35 -18.54 2.56
N TYR A 104 -13.59 -17.96 3.73
CA TYR A 104 -14.44 -18.55 4.76
C TYR A 104 -15.92 -18.20 4.58
N THR A 105 -16.21 -16.92 4.45
CA THR A 105 -17.59 -16.43 4.33
C THR A 105 -18.14 -16.52 2.91
N LYS A 106 -17.27 -16.69 1.90
CA LYS A 106 -17.59 -16.66 0.47
C LYS A 106 -18.26 -15.36 0.03
N LYS A 107 -17.92 -14.27 0.71
CA LYS A 107 -18.42 -12.93 0.42
C LYS A 107 -17.34 -12.04 -0.18
N VAL A 108 -17.78 -11.08 -0.97
CA VAL A 108 -16.91 -9.98 -1.42
C VAL A 108 -16.53 -9.14 -0.21
N CYS A 109 -15.25 -9.04 0.07
CA CYS A 109 -14.72 -8.29 1.21
C CYS A 109 -13.89 -7.09 0.79
N ASP A 110 -13.47 -7.08 -0.48
CA ASP A 110 -12.54 -6.10 -1.03
C ASP A 110 -12.79 -5.92 -2.53
N ILE A 111 -12.70 -4.71 -3.06
CA ILE A 111 -12.74 -4.41 -4.50
C ILE A 111 -11.77 -3.29 -4.79
N ILE A 112 -10.84 -3.53 -5.71
CA ILE A 112 -9.88 -2.52 -6.19
C ILE A 112 -10.28 -2.09 -7.59
N GLU A 113 -10.64 -0.82 -7.73
CA GLU A 113 -10.96 -0.17 -8.99
C GLU A 113 -9.75 0.65 -9.46
N LEU A 114 -9.23 0.30 -10.64
CA LEU A 114 -8.19 1.06 -11.31
C LEU A 114 -8.73 1.88 -12.49
N SER A 115 -9.99 1.69 -12.86
CA SER A 115 -10.63 2.29 -14.03
C SER A 115 -11.59 3.42 -13.65
N ALA A 116 -11.74 4.43 -14.51
CA ALA A 116 -12.68 5.54 -14.31
C ALA A 116 -14.15 5.20 -14.63
N LYS A 117 -14.45 4.00 -15.15
CA LYS A 117 -15.77 3.71 -15.74
C LYS A 117 -16.80 3.12 -14.78
N LEU A 118 -16.36 2.50 -13.70
CA LEU A 118 -17.22 1.69 -12.84
C LEU A 118 -17.79 2.42 -11.62
N GLY A 119 -17.19 3.53 -11.22
CA GLY A 119 -17.66 4.33 -10.08
C GLY A 119 -18.73 5.36 -10.47
N GLN A 120 -19.74 5.56 -9.65
CA GLN A 120 -20.77 6.57 -9.88
C GLN A 120 -20.58 7.83 -9.01
N GLN A 121 -20.56 7.71 -7.68
CA GLN A 121 -20.30 8.86 -6.80
C GLN A 121 -18.80 9.15 -6.67
N LEU A 122 -17.99 8.10 -6.53
CA LEU A 122 -16.54 8.19 -6.51
C LEU A 122 -16.00 7.56 -7.78
N SER A 123 -14.98 8.15 -8.39
CA SER A 123 -14.37 7.64 -9.62
C SER A 123 -12.87 7.93 -9.64
N VAL A 124 -12.12 7.01 -10.21
CA VAL A 124 -10.72 7.24 -10.58
C VAL A 124 -10.64 8.49 -11.48
N GLY A 125 -9.64 9.32 -11.26
CA GLY A 125 -9.46 10.60 -11.96
C GLY A 125 -10.11 11.82 -11.27
N MET A 126 -10.92 11.64 -10.23
CA MET A 126 -11.49 12.76 -9.46
C MET A 126 -10.41 13.50 -8.68
N SER A 127 -10.52 14.82 -8.62
CA SER A 127 -9.66 15.65 -7.77
C SER A 127 -10.17 15.67 -6.32
N MET A 128 -9.28 16.04 -5.39
CA MET A 128 -9.65 16.27 -3.99
C MET A 128 -10.83 17.26 -3.85
N GLU A 129 -10.83 18.33 -4.64
CA GLU A 129 -11.92 19.29 -4.64
C GLU A 129 -13.27 18.70 -5.04
N GLN A 130 -13.27 17.79 -6.03
CA GLN A 130 -14.49 17.09 -6.45
C GLN A 130 -14.98 16.13 -5.37
N ILE A 131 -14.08 15.46 -4.64
CA ILE A 131 -14.43 14.61 -3.50
C ILE A 131 -15.04 15.44 -2.36
N LEU A 132 -14.40 16.57 -1.98
CA LEU A 132 -14.88 17.45 -0.92
C LEU A 132 -16.25 18.08 -1.19
N LYS A 133 -16.66 18.19 -2.47
CA LYS A 133 -18.03 18.59 -2.84
C LYS A 133 -19.08 17.48 -2.56
N LYS A 134 -18.66 16.24 -2.41
CA LYS A 134 -19.53 15.08 -2.21
C LYS A 134 -19.59 14.62 -0.76
N THR A 135 -18.49 14.73 -0.02
CA THR A 135 -18.39 14.26 1.36
C THR A 135 -17.37 15.07 2.16
N THR A 136 -17.46 14.97 3.49
CA THR A 136 -16.46 15.49 4.42
C THR A 136 -15.46 14.37 4.74
N LEU A 137 -14.18 14.70 4.75
CA LEU A 137 -13.13 13.78 5.15
C LEU A 137 -12.91 13.89 6.67
N TYR A 138 -12.82 12.74 7.33
CA TYR A 138 -12.66 12.64 8.78
C TYR A 138 -11.31 12.00 9.11
N ALA A 139 -10.68 12.48 10.17
CA ALA A 139 -9.42 11.91 10.67
C ALA A 139 -9.64 10.70 11.59
N ASN A 140 -10.85 10.54 12.15
CA ASN A 140 -11.15 9.49 13.12
C ASN A 140 -12.42 8.76 12.74
N PHE A 141 -12.37 7.44 12.83
CA PHE A 141 -13.51 6.57 12.63
C PHE A 141 -13.65 5.62 13.82
N ALA A 142 -14.91 5.35 14.20
CA ALA A 142 -15.25 4.33 15.16
C ALA A 142 -16.37 3.46 14.59
N PHE A 143 -16.24 2.14 14.70
CA PHE A 143 -17.20 1.17 14.21
C PHE A 143 -17.13 -0.14 15.00
N ASP A 144 -18.22 -0.87 15.05
CA ASP A 144 -18.32 -2.10 15.82
C ASP A 144 -17.84 -3.31 15.01
N VAL A 145 -16.94 -4.11 15.62
CA VAL A 145 -16.44 -5.38 15.12
C VAL A 145 -16.48 -6.40 16.24
N ASN A 146 -17.20 -7.51 16.05
CA ASN A 146 -17.31 -8.60 17.02
C ASN A 146 -17.66 -8.08 18.43
N GLU A 147 -18.72 -7.27 18.53
CA GLU A 147 -19.22 -6.67 19.79
C GLU A 147 -18.25 -5.72 20.50
N GLN A 148 -17.17 -5.33 19.85
CA GLN A 148 -16.20 -4.36 20.35
C GLN A 148 -16.10 -3.17 19.42
N THR A 149 -15.90 -1.97 19.97
CA THR A 149 -15.69 -0.77 19.16
C THR A 149 -14.23 -0.67 18.75
N ALA A 150 -13.98 -0.77 17.46
CA ALA A 150 -12.69 -0.45 16.85
C ALA A 150 -12.61 1.05 16.54
N GLN A 151 -11.43 1.63 16.75
CA GLN A 151 -11.15 3.03 16.43
C GLN A 151 -9.89 3.13 15.59
N ILE A 152 -9.95 3.90 14.53
CA ILE A 152 -8.81 4.21 13.66
C ILE A 152 -8.62 5.71 13.55
N GLU A 153 -7.38 6.11 13.36
CA GLU A 153 -6.94 7.49 13.18
C GLU A 153 -6.14 7.62 11.88
N LEU A 154 -6.53 8.58 11.07
CA LEU A 154 -5.81 8.97 9.86
C LEU A 154 -4.85 10.10 10.21
N SER A 155 -3.60 9.98 9.80
CA SER A 155 -2.63 11.07 9.86
C SER A 155 -2.97 12.17 8.84
N GLU A 156 -2.29 13.31 8.93
CA GLU A 156 -2.39 14.35 7.90
C GLU A 156 -1.95 13.83 6.52
N TYR A 157 -0.95 12.95 6.50
CA TYR A 157 -0.52 12.28 5.27
C TYR A 157 -1.63 11.42 4.68
N ASP A 158 -2.32 10.61 5.49
CA ASP A 158 -3.42 9.75 5.06
C ASP A 158 -4.58 10.59 4.52
N LEU A 159 -4.97 11.65 5.22
CA LEU A 159 -6.03 12.56 4.76
C LEU A 159 -5.75 13.19 3.40
N ASN A 160 -4.48 13.42 3.09
CA ASN A 160 -4.06 14.05 1.85
C ASN A 160 -3.81 13.07 0.70
N ASN A 161 -3.48 11.81 0.98
CA ASN A 161 -3.05 10.84 -0.03
C ASN A 161 -3.89 9.56 -0.07
N HIS A 162 -4.49 9.17 1.05
CA HIS A 162 -5.30 7.95 1.21
C HIS A 162 -6.54 8.20 2.08
N PRO A 163 -7.35 9.26 1.82
CA PRO A 163 -8.50 9.54 2.66
C PRO A 163 -9.52 8.40 2.63
N LEU A 164 -10.17 8.19 3.78
CA LEU A 164 -11.19 7.18 3.97
C LEU A 164 -12.59 7.82 3.87
N VAL A 165 -13.46 7.16 3.14
CA VAL A 165 -14.87 7.51 3.00
C VAL A 165 -15.72 6.33 3.45
N SER A 166 -16.82 6.59 4.19
CA SER A 166 -17.77 5.56 4.60
C SER A 166 -19.06 5.61 3.78
N PHE A 167 -19.70 4.44 3.63
CA PHE A 167 -21.00 4.29 2.99
C PHE A 167 -22.08 3.85 3.99
N ASP A 168 -23.34 4.11 3.68
CA ASP A 168 -24.49 3.82 4.54
C ASP A 168 -24.76 2.30 4.71
N ASN A 169 -24.18 1.43 3.85
CA ASN A 169 -24.20 -0.02 4.02
C ASN A 169 -23.10 -0.55 4.97
N GLY A 170 -22.26 0.31 5.53
CA GLY A 170 -21.17 -0.05 6.43
C GLY A 170 -19.88 -0.48 5.72
N SER A 171 -19.79 -0.31 4.40
CA SER A 171 -18.54 -0.42 3.67
C SER A 171 -17.75 0.90 3.67
N TYR A 172 -16.51 0.83 3.23
CA TYR A 172 -15.57 1.97 3.17
C TYR A 172 -14.89 2.03 1.81
N ALA A 173 -14.38 3.20 1.44
CA ALA A 173 -13.46 3.36 0.32
C ALA A 173 -12.21 4.13 0.75
N ILE A 174 -11.04 3.59 0.46
CA ILE A 174 -9.77 4.31 0.48
C ILE A 174 -9.58 4.91 -0.91
N LEU A 175 -9.32 6.22 -0.97
CA LEU A 175 -9.08 6.92 -2.22
C LEU A 175 -7.57 7.15 -2.37
N ASP A 176 -6.91 6.34 -3.18
CA ASP A 176 -5.48 6.49 -3.41
C ASP A 176 -5.21 7.60 -4.40
N PHE A 177 -4.59 8.69 -3.95
CA PHE A 177 -4.22 9.81 -4.81
C PHE A 177 -2.84 9.60 -5.43
N ALA A 178 -2.75 9.87 -6.73
CA ALA A 178 -1.48 9.81 -7.44
C ALA A 178 -0.43 10.71 -6.77
N PRO A 179 0.73 10.19 -6.38
CA PRO A 179 1.81 11.00 -5.84
C PRO A 179 2.43 11.80 -6.98
N ARG A 180 2.09 13.03 -7.16
CA ARG A 180 2.61 14.08 -8.05
C ARG A 180 1.67 14.58 -9.16
N LYS A 181 1.86 15.85 -9.49
CA LYS A 181 1.37 16.71 -10.59
C LYS A 181 -0.13 16.99 -10.68
N LYS A 182 -0.99 16.00 -10.56
CA LYS A 182 -2.43 16.21 -10.40
C LYS A 182 -2.83 15.33 -9.22
N LYS A 183 -3.22 15.94 -8.10
CA LYS A 183 -3.83 15.18 -6.99
C LYS A 183 -5.21 14.69 -7.44
N VAL A 184 -5.20 13.60 -8.18
CA VAL A 184 -6.40 12.90 -8.64
C VAL A 184 -6.38 11.48 -8.08
N VAL A 185 -7.54 10.95 -7.84
CA VAL A 185 -7.73 9.56 -7.43
C VAL A 185 -7.13 8.64 -8.49
N TYR A 186 -6.17 7.82 -8.09
CA TYR A 186 -5.45 6.90 -8.95
C TYR A 186 -6.02 5.48 -8.88
N ALA A 187 -6.49 5.09 -7.70
CA ALA A 187 -7.21 3.86 -7.43
C ALA A 187 -8.27 4.09 -6.36
N ILE A 188 -9.31 3.29 -6.34
CA ILE A 188 -10.29 3.25 -5.26
C ILE A 188 -10.32 1.83 -4.72
N HIS A 189 -10.18 1.73 -3.41
CA HIS A 189 -10.14 0.47 -2.70
C HIS A 189 -11.38 0.38 -1.79
N TYR A 190 -12.42 -0.29 -2.27
CA TYR A 190 -13.66 -0.54 -1.50
C TYR A 190 -13.47 -1.77 -0.63
N LEU A 191 -13.82 -1.69 0.65
CA LEU A 191 -13.57 -2.78 1.58
C LEU A 191 -14.59 -2.82 2.74
N ASP A 192 -14.71 -3.99 3.33
CA ASP A 192 -15.45 -4.14 4.56
C ASP A 192 -14.60 -3.70 5.78
N LYS A 193 -15.23 -3.58 6.93
CA LYS A 193 -14.58 -3.17 8.18
C LYS A 193 -13.48 -4.16 8.66
N ASN A 194 -13.60 -5.43 8.32
CA ASN A 194 -12.60 -6.43 8.72
C ASN A 194 -11.33 -6.28 7.88
N GLU A 195 -11.48 -6.06 6.56
CA GLU A 195 -10.35 -5.77 5.67
C GLU A 195 -9.69 -4.44 6.03
N LEU A 196 -10.50 -3.40 6.36
CA LEU A 196 -9.98 -2.11 6.79
C LEU A 196 -9.07 -2.22 8.02
N LEU A 197 -9.45 -3.04 9.01
CA LEU A 197 -8.63 -3.28 10.19
C LEU A 197 -7.43 -4.18 9.90
N ARG A 198 -7.64 -5.21 9.10
CA ARG A 198 -6.62 -6.24 8.81
C ARG A 198 -5.49 -5.69 7.96
N GLY A 199 -5.82 -4.88 6.95
CA GLY A 199 -4.83 -4.25 6.07
C GLY A 199 -3.95 -3.23 6.79
N LYS A 200 -4.29 -2.84 8.04
CA LYS A 200 -3.54 -1.86 8.85
C LYS A 200 -3.21 -0.58 8.08
N TYR A 201 -4.12 -0.18 7.18
CA TYR A 201 -3.95 1.03 6.37
C TYR A 201 -3.79 2.28 7.22
N TYR A 202 -4.39 2.29 8.42
CA TYR A 202 -4.40 3.42 9.34
C TYR A 202 -4.01 2.97 10.74
N ARG A 203 -3.70 3.94 11.61
CA ARG A 203 -3.37 3.69 13.00
C ARG A 203 -4.61 3.20 13.74
N VAL A 204 -4.56 1.97 14.27
CA VAL A 204 -5.59 1.42 15.14
C VAL A 204 -5.35 1.90 16.56
N LEU A 205 -6.35 2.57 17.15
CA LEU A 205 -6.28 3.12 18.52
C LEU A 205 -6.86 2.17 19.57
N SER A 206 -7.78 1.29 19.15
CA SER A 206 -8.43 0.33 20.04
C SER A 206 -7.56 -0.90 20.30
N LYS A 207 -7.78 -1.53 21.44
CA LYS A 207 -7.17 -2.84 21.77
C LYS A 207 -7.96 -4.02 21.20
N THR A 208 -8.88 -3.76 20.28
CA THR A 208 -9.68 -4.82 19.62
C THR A 208 -8.76 -5.78 18.88
N PRO A 209 -8.86 -7.09 19.12
CA PRO A 209 -8.09 -8.05 18.38
C PRO A 209 -8.38 -7.93 16.88
N LEU A 210 -7.32 -7.79 16.09
CA LEU A 210 -7.48 -7.73 14.63
C LEU A 210 -7.97 -9.08 14.13
N PRO A 211 -8.89 -9.11 13.17
CA PRO A 211 -9.33 -10.35 12.56
C PRO A 211 -8.14 -11.05 11.91
N SER A 212 -7.82 -12.24 12.38
CA SER A 212 -6.76 -13.06 11.78
C SER A 212 -7.33 -13.97 10.72
N ARG A 213 -6.70 -14.02 9.55
CA ARG A 213 -7.05 -14.93 8.45
C ARG A 213 -5.82 -15.63 7.92
N TYR A 214 -5.10 -16.31 8.75
CA TYR A 214 -3.94 -17.04 8.26
C TYR A 214 -4.38 -18.33 7.52
N VAL A 215 -3.99 -18.45 6.26
CA VAL A 215 -4.16 -19.69 5.48
C VAL A 215 -2.91 -20.54 5.67
N SER A 216 -3.08 -21.67 6.34
CA SER A 216 -1.97 -22.54 6.73
C SER A 216 -1.33 -23.35 5.59
N LYS A 217 -1.90 -23.32 4.39
CA LYS A 217 -1.36 -24.05 3.22
C LYS A 217 -1.54 -23.22 1.96
N ILE A 218 -0.43 -22.70 1.46
CA ILE A 218 -0.34 -22.00 0.17
C ILE A 218 0.50 -22.85 -0.76
N ASP A 219 0.01 -23.01 -1.98
CA ASP A 219 0.83 -23.44 -3.09
C ASP A 219 1.69 -22.26 -3.53
N TRP A 220 2.89 -22.17 -2.98
CA TRP A 220 3.79 -21.04 -3.22
C TRP A 220 4.24 -20.95 -4.68
N GLU A 221 4.41 -22.06 -5.38
CA GLU A 221 4.82 -22.04 -6.78
C GLU A 221 3.74 -21.37 -7.64
N LYS A 222 2.49 -21.79 -7.46
CA LYS A 222 1.35 -21.19 -8.13
C LYS A 222 1.17 -19.73 -7.72
N HIS A 223 1.20 -19.44 -6.40
CA HIS A 223 1.05 -18.08 -5.87
C HIS A 223 2.08 -17.12 -6.47
N ASP A 224 3.36 -17.48 -6.47
CA ASP A 224 4.45 -16.63 -6.93
C ASP A 224 4.31 -16.32 -8.43
N GLY A 225 3.93 -17.31 -9.24
CA GLY A 225 3.63 -17.11 -10.66
C GLY A 225 2.42 -16.20 -10.90
N ASP A 226 1.33 -16.41 -10.16
CA ASP A 226 0.11 -15.62 -10.28
C ASP A 226 0.34 -14.16 -9.84
N PHE A 227 1.08 -13.94 -8.74
CA PHE A 227 1.43 -12.59 -8.27
C PHE A 227 2.32 -11.85 -9.25
N SER A 228 3.25 -12.54 -9.90
CA SER A 228 4.12 -11.96 -10.94
C SER A 228 3.30 -11.44 -12.10
N LYS A 229 2.38 -12.25 -12.61
CA LYS A 229 1.48 -11.88 -13.71
C LYS A 229 0.55 -10.73 -13.31
N ASP A 230 -0.04 -10.80 -12.12
CA ASP A 230 -0.96 -9.79 -11.61
C ASP A 230 -0.28 -8.41 -11.49
N LEU A 231 0.97 -8.34 -11.02
CA LEU A 231 1.70 -7.07 -10.96
C LEU A 231 1.91 -6.46 -12.36
N ILE A 232 2.29 -7.28 -13.34
CA ILE A 232 2.45 -6.83 -14.73
C ILE A 232 1.10 -6.37 -15.31
N SER A 233 0.02 -7.10 -15.04
CA SER A 233 -1.33 -6.74 -15.48
C SER A 233 -1.77 -5.39 -14.92
N GLN A 234 -1.62 -5.16 -13.62
CA GLN A 234 -1.96 -3.87 -13.00
C GLN A 234 -1.11 -2.72 -13.57
N LEU A 235 0.19 -2.96 -13.80
CA LEU A 235 1.06 -1.99 -14.43
C LEU A 235 0.55 -1.64 -15.84
N ASN A 236 0.22 -2.65 -16.64
CA ASN A 236 -0.23 -2.46 -18.02
C ASN A 236 -1.57 -1.73 -18.09
N VAL A 237 -2.51 -2.01 -17.17
CA VAL A 237 -3.75 -1.23 -17.04
C VAL A 237 -3.46 0.26 -16.85
N LYS A 238 -2.55 0.57 -15.91
CA LYS A 238 -2.18 1.98 -15.64
C LYS A 238 -1.48 2.64 -16.83
N ARG A 239 -0.63 1.91 -17.52
CA ARG A 239 0.04 2.41 -18.74
C ARG A 239 -0.97 2.72 -19.84
N LEU A 240 -1.93 1.83 -20.09
CA LEU A 240 -3.00 2.04 -21.06
C LEU A 240 -3.86 3.26 -20.71
N GLN A 241 -4.21 3.46 -19.44
CA GLN A 241 -4.97 4.63 -18.98
C GLN A 241 -4.21 5.94 -19.19
N GLU A 242 -2.89 5.90 -19.12
CA GLU A 242 -2.00 7.03 -19.38
C GLU A 242 -1.64 7.19 -20.88
N GLY A 243 -2.21 6.38 -21.76
CA GLY A 243 -1.91 6.38 -23.19
C GLY A 243 -0.52 5.84 -23.54
N LYS A 244 0.06 5.01 -22.69
CA LYS A 244 1.37 4.38 -22.88
C LYS A 244 1.21 2.97 -23.41
N VAL A 245 2.24 2.47 -24.09
CA VAL A 245 2.30 1.08 -24.55
C VAL A 245 2.47 0.16 -23.35
N PRO A 246 1.73 -0.96 -23.26
CA PRO A 246 1.97 -2.01 -22.28
C PRO A 246 3.42 -2.49 -22.32
N VAL A 247 3.96 -2.87 -21.17
CA VAL A 247 5.27 -3.53 -21.11
C VAL A 247 5.13 -4.98 -21.57
N GLU A 248 6.15 -5.46 -22.24
CA GLU A 248 6.28 -6.86 -22.63
C GLU A 248 7.04 -7.65 -21.55
N TYR A 249 6.67 -8.92 -21.41
CA TYR A 249 7.41 -9.86 -20.58
C TYR A 249 8.72 -10.24 -21.27
N ASP A 250 9.83 -10.26 -20.50
CA ASP A 250 11.15 -10.62 -20.98
C ASP A 250 11.66 -11.90 -20.31
N TYR A 251 11.76 -12.97 -21.07
CA TYR A 251 12.28 -14.25 -20.57
C TYR A 251 13.74 -14.18 -20.13
N ASN A 252 14.60 -13.40 -20.82
CA ASN A 252 16.00 -13.26 -20.43
C ASN A 252 16.11 -12.51 -19.09
N ALA A 253 15.31 -11.46 -18.92
CA ALA A 253 15.21 -10.75 -17.66
C ALA A 253 14.66 -11.65 -16.54
N GLU A 254 13.78 -12.63 -16.85
CA GLU A 254 13.33 -13.61 -15.86
C GLU A 254 14.47 -14.52 -15.39
N CYS A 255 15.29 -15.03 -16.29
CA CYS A 255 16.47 -15.81 -15.94
C CYS A 255 17.39 -15.03 -14.99
N VAL A 256 17.64 -13.75 -15.30
CA VAL A 256 18.42 -12.86 -14.43
C VAL A 256 17.76 -12.68 -13.06
N ALA A 257 16.43 -12.48 -13.00
CA ALA A 257 15.72 -12.35 -11.75
C ALA A 257 15.79 -13.62 -10.88
N LEU A 258 15.68 -14.79 -11.50
CA LEU A 258 15.81 -16.09 -10.84
C LEU A 258 17.23 -16.31 -10.30
N ASP A 259 18.27 -15.97 -11.07
CA ASP A 259 19.67 -16.13 -10.64
C ASP A 259 20.01 -15.18 -9.48
N LEU A 260 19.49 -13.94 -9.52
CA LEU A 260 19.59 -13.00 -8.41
C LEU A 260 18.90 -13.54 -7.15
N MET A 261 17.69 -14.07 -7.29
CA MET A 261 16.95 -14.64 -6.18
C MET A 261 17.67 -15.85 -5.58
N ASN A 262 18.15 -16.77 -6.42
CA ASN A 262 18.90 -17.95 -6.00
C ASN A 262 20.20 -17.56 -5.29
N SER A 263 20.96 -16.62 -5.85
CA SER A 263 22.20 -16.13 -5.26
C SER A 263 21.97 -15.47 -3.90
N LEU A 264 20.95 -14.62 -3.80
CA LEU A 264 20.58 -13.95 -2.55
C LEU A 264 20.15 -14.96 -1.47
N GLU A 265 19.36 -15.97 -1.83
CA GLU A 265 18.92 -17.02 -0.91
C GLU A 265 20.04 -17.93 -0.45
N ALA A 266 20.98 -18.27 -1.34
CA ALA A 266 22.10 -19.14 -1.00
C ALA A 266 23.05 -18.49 0.02
N ASN A 267 23.33 -17.19 -0.11
CA ASN A 267 24.30 -16.50 0.74
C ASN A 267 23.86 -15.06 1.12
N PRO A 268 22.74 -14.86 1.81
CA PRO A 268 22.21 -13.52 2.06
C PRO A 268 23.19 -12.64 2.87
N ARG A 269 23.95 -13.23 3.79
CA ARG A 269 24.95 -12.49 4.59
C ARG A 269 26.14 -11.95 3.78
N LYS A 270 26.38 -12.47 2.59
CA LYS A 270 27.42 -11.98 1.67
C LYS A 270 27.00 -10.66 1.03
N TYR A 271 25.71 -10.47 0.79
CA TYR A 271 25.18 -9.39 -0.04
C TYR A 271 24.43 -8.31 0.75
N LEU A 272 24.02 -8.61 1.98
CA LEU A 272 23.22 -7.73 2.83
C LEU A 272 24.06 -7.26 4.03
N SER A 273 23.87 -6.02 4.46
CA SER A 273 24.36 -5.57 5.75
C SER A 273 23.72 -6.36 6.90
N LYS A 274 24.22 -6.18 8.11
CA LYS A 274 23.66 -6.87 9.28
C LYS A 274 22.19 -6.51 9.51
N GLU A 275 21.85 -5.25 9.38
CA GLU A 275 20.50 -4.72 9.56
C GLU A 275 19.57 -5.27 8.47
N GLU A 276 20.00 -5.24 7.22
CA GLU A 276 19.24 -5.75 6.08
C GLU A 276 19.04 -7.27 6.15
N PHE A 277 20.04 -7.99 6.63
CA PHE A 277 19.92 -9.42 6.83
C PHE A 277 18.84 -9.76 7.87
N GLU A 278 18.73 -8.99 8.97
CA GLU A 278 17.67 -9.21 9.95
C GLU A 278 16.28 -8.90 9.36
N GLU A 279 16.13 -7.84 8.57
CA GLU A 279 14.87 -7.56 7.85
C GLU A 279 14.53 -8.69 6.87
N TYR A 280 15.50 -9.11 6.05
CA TYR A 280 15.35 -10.24 5.12
C TYR A 280 14.94 -11.53 5.84
N ARG A 281 15.55 -11.82 6.99
CA ARG A 281 15.23 -13.00 7.80
C ARG A 281 13.79 -12.99 8.30
N LEU A 282 13.27 -11.82 8.71
CA LEU A 282 11.87 -11.66 9.13
C LEU A 282 10.90 -11.90 7.95
N ILE A 283 11.23 -11.38 6.76
CA ILE A 283 10.47 -11.61 5.53
C ILE A 283 10.41 -13.13 5.22
N ARG A 284 11.54 -13.82 5.31
CA ARG A 284 11.63 -15.26 5.04
C ARG A 284 10.95 -16.12 6.10
N ALA A 285 10.88 -15.65 7.34
CA ALA A 285 10.19 -16.31 8.44
C ALA A 285 8.67 -16.09 8.43
N GLU A 286 8.14 -15.33 7.46
CA GLU A 286 6.71 -15.02 7.32
C GLU A 286 6.12 -14.31 8.56
N THR A 287 6.94 -13.58 9.30
CA THR A 287 6.54 -12.77 10.47
C THR A 287 6.30 -11.33 10.05
N PHE A 288 5.11 -11.03 9.53
CA PHE A 288 4.83 -9.74 8.88
C PHE A 288 4.27 -8.64 9.79
N GLU A 289 3.96 -8.94 11.05
CA GLU A 289 3.18 -8.04 11.92
C GLU A 289 3.83 -6.67 12.17
N ASN A 290 5.18 -6.58 12.12
CA ASN A 290 5.92 -5.33 12.34
C ASN A 290 7.07 -5.14 11.34
N THR A 291 7.05 -5.85 10.20
CA THR A 291 8.14 -5.81 9.23
C THR A 291 7.95 -4.60 8.32
N ARG A 292 8.95 -3.73 8.26
CA ARG A 292 9.01 -2.65 7.26
C ARG A 292 9.28 -3.24 5.90
N ILE A 293 8.76 -2.59 4.86
CA ILE A 293 9.07 -2.98 3.49
C ILE A 293 10.57 -2.69 3.24
N PHE A 294 11.30 -3.76 3.01
CA PHE A 294 12.67 -3.71 2.53
C PHE A 294 12.63 -3.47 1.02
N TYR A 295 13.42 -2.54 0.51
CA TYR A 295 13.54 -2.35 -0.93
C TYR A 295 14.97 -1.98 -1.31
N ARG A 296 15.40 -2.44 -2.49
CA ARG A 296 16.66 -2.13 -3.11
C ARG A 296 16.45 -1.61 -4.51
N VAL A 297 17.03 -0.49 -4.80
CA VAL A 297 17.07 0.11 -6.14
C VAL A 297 18.45 -0.15 -6.75
N PRO A 298 18.65 0.01 -8.07
CA PRO A 298 19.88 -0.39 -8.75
C PRO A 298 21.16 0.08 -8.05
N LYS A 299 21.19 1.31 -7.52
CA LYS A 299 22.36 1.89 -6.83
C LYS A 299 22.68 1.26 -5.47
N ASN A 300 21.73 0.55 -4.85
CA ASN A 300 21.85 -0.02 -3.50
C ASN A 300 22.01 -1.55 -3.54
N ILE A 301 22.01 -2.17 -4.71
CA ILE A 301 22.23 -3.60 -4.85
C ILE A 301 23.72 -3.86 -4.79
N SER A 302 24.12 -4.88 -4.03
CA SER A 302 25.52 -5.29 -3.90
C SER A 302 26.13 -5.62 -5.28
N LYS A 303 27.32 -5.08 -5.56
CA LYS A 303 28.05 -5.40 -6.78
C LYS A 303 28.41 -6.88 -6.85
N ASP A 304 28.64 -7.50 -5.70
CA ASP A 304 28.95 -8.93 -5.63
C ASP A 304 27.73 -9.76 -6.01
N LEU A 305 26.50 -9.35 -5.59
CA LEU A 305 25.27 -10.02 -5.99
C LEU A 305 25.05 -9.91 -7.50
N MET A 306 25.21 -8.71 -8.06
CA MET A 306 25.08 -8.50 -9.51
C MET A 306 26.07 -9.34 -10.31
N LYS A 307 27.34 -9.43 -9.81
CA LYS A 307 28.38 -10.23 -10.45
C LYS A 307 28.10 -11.73 -10.34
N ASP A 308 27.73 -12.21 -9.17
CA ASP A 308 27.49 -13.65 -8.93
C ASP A 308 26.26 -14.16 -9.70
N ALA A 309 25.31 -13.28 -9.99
CA ALA A 309 24.13 -13.56 -10.83
C ALA A 309 24.36 -13.21 -12.32
N ASP A 310 25.57 -12.87 -12.72
CA ASP A 310 25.97 -12.52 -14.10
C ASP A 310 25.05 -11.45 -14.76
N VAL A 311 24.69 -10.43 -13.98
CA VAL A 311 23.76 -9.39 -14.46
C VAL A 311 24.49 -8.40 -15.36
N SER A 312 24.06 -8.34 -16.62
CA SER A 312 24.52 -7.36 -17.60
C SER A 312 24.16 -5.92 -17.21
N SER A 313 24.95 -4.95 -17.70
CA SER A 313 24.65 -3.50 -17.59
C SER A 313 23.37 -3.08 -18.31
N ASP A 314 22.82 -3.95 -19.16
CA ASP A 314 21.60 -3.69 -19.92
C ASP A 314 20.34 -3.82 -19.04
N TYR A 315 20.50 -4.29 -17.80
CA TYR A 315 19.39 -4.48 -16.88
C TYR A 315 19.46 -3.57 -15.66
N ARG A 316 18.33 -3.03 -15.26
CA ARG A 316 18.10 -2.43 -13.94
C ARG A 316 17.33 -3.40 -13.07
N VAL A 317 17.82 -3.61 -11.86
CA VAL A 317 17.26 -4.57 -10.90
C VAL A 317 16.65 -3.84 -9.71
N TYR A 318 15.52 -4.32 -9.27
CA TYR A 318 14.83 -3.88 -8.05
C TYR A 318 14.49 -5.10 -7.21
N ILE A 319 14.64 -4.99 -5.88
CA ILE A 319 14.29 -6.04 -4.92
C ILE A 319 13.42 -5.40 -3.85
N ALA A 320 12.30 -6.01 -3.53
CA ALA A 320 11.41 -5.53 -2.48
C ALA A 320 10.74 -6.68 -1.71
N GLY A 321 10.38 -6.43 -0.44
CA GLY A 321 9.62 -7.36 0.40
C GLY A 321 9.44 -6.86 1.83
N PRO A 322 8.47 -7.35 2.59
CA PRO A 322 7.43 -8.28 2.14
C PRO A 322 6.36 -7.58 1.29
N ILE A 323 6.01 -8.18 0.16
CA ILE A 323 4.91 -7.74 -0.68
C ILE A 323 3.74 -8.71 -0.46
N LEU A 324 2.74 -8.26 0.26
CA LEU A 324 1.55 -9.04 0.58
C LEU A 324 0.42 -8.81 -0.43
N THR A 325 0.43 -7.65 -1.06
CA THR A 325 -0.49 -7.27 -2.14
C THR A 325 0.23 -6.39 -3.15
N ASN A 326 -0.07 -6.58 -4.44
CA ASN A 326 0.53 -5.79 -5.50
C ASN A 326 0.12 -4.31 -5.47
N THR A 327 -0.97 -3.96 -4.79
CA THR A 327 -1.39 -2.57 -4.59
C THR A 327 -0.36 -1.73 -3.83
N LEU A 328 0.49 -2.34 -3.00
CA LEU A 328 1.57 -1.64 -2.30
C LEU A 328 2.49 -0.86 -3.23
N PHE A 329 2.69 -1.32 -4.48
CA PHE A 329 3.56 -0.62 -5.43
C PHE A 329 3.09 0.78 -5.79
N TYR A 330 1.80 1.07 -5.69
CA TYR A 330 1.25 2.40 -5.96
C TYR A 330 0.59 3.07 -4.74
N THR A 331 0.45 2.36 -3.62
CA THR A 331 -0.06 2.91 -2.36
C THR A 331 1.06 3.24 -1.36
N ASP A 332 2.16 2.48 -1.35
CA ASP A 332 3.34 2.81 -0.54
C ASP A 332 4.23 3.84 -1.26
N ASN A 333 4.46 4.98 -0.60
CA ASN A 333 5.20 6.09 -1.21
C ASN A 333 6.65 5.73 -1.61
N ASN A 334 7.31 4.85 -0.84
CA ASN A 334 8.68 4.44 -1.13
C ASN A 334 8.73 3.51 -2.34
N LEU A 335 7.83 2.55 -2.44
CA LEU A 335 7.74 1.64 -3.59
C LEU A 335 7.34 2.41 -4.84
N TYR A 336 6.37 3.33 -4.74
CA TYR A 336 5.98 4.19 -5.84
C TYR A 336 7.17 4.99 -6.38
N GLU A 337 7.85 5.75 -5.53
CA GLU A 337 8.92 6.66 -5.93
C GLU A 337 10.16 5.94 -6.47
N ASN A 338 10.46 4.77 -5.93
CA ASN A 338 11.70 4.06 -6.26
C ASN A 338 11.53 2.97 -7.32
N ILE A 339 10.35 2.37 -7.44
CA ILE A 339 10.11 1.23 -8.34
C ILE A 339 8.99 1.55 -9.32
N TRP A 340 7.76 1.75 -8.84
CA TRP A 340 6.58 1.89 -9.70
C TRP A 340 6.68 3.04 -10.70
N LYS A 341 7.23 4.17 -10.29
CA LYS A 341 7.47 5.30 -11.16
C LYS A 341 8.36 4.95 -12.36
N THR A 342 9.39 4.10 -12.15
CA THR A 342 10.23 3.61 -13.24
C THR A 342 9.47 2.64 -14.13
N LEU A 343 8.75 1.69 -13.55
CA LEU A 343 7.95 0.73 -14.31
C LEU A 343 6.87 1.42 -15.15
N SER A 344 6.30 2.50 -14.63
CA SER A 344 5.30 3.30 -15.35
C SER A 344 5.90 4.31 -16.34
N ASP A 345 7.23 4.46 -16.44
CA ASP A 345 7.87 5.33 -17.42
C ASP A 345 7.62 4.83 -18.85
N SER A 346 7.35 5.75 -19.79
CA SER A 346 7.12 5.41 -21.21
C SER A 346 8.33 4.76 -21.90
N LYS A 347 9.53 4.95 -21.34
CA LYS A 347 10.76 4.34 -21.84
C LYS A 347 10.95 2.89 -21.43
N THR A 348 10.20 2.41 -20.44
CA THR A 348 10.24 1.02 -20.01
C THR A 348 9.41 0.19 -20.99
N GLU A 349 10.03 -0.72 -21.70
CA GLU A 349 9.38 -1.54 -22.73
C GLU A 349 9.26 -2.99 -22.31
N LYS A 350 10.31 -3.54 -21.68
CA LYS A 350 10.37 -4.94 -21.28
C LYS A 350 10.73 -5.09 -19.80
N ILE A 351 10.04 -5.99 -19.14
CA ILE A 351 10.27 -6.30 -17.73
C ILE A 351 10.12 -7.79 -17.46
N SER A 352 10.73 -8.23 -16.36
CA SER A 352 10.36 -9.46 -15.69
C SER A 352 10.11 -9.20 -14.20
N VAL A 353 9.18 -9.93 -13.65
CA VAL A 353 8.80 -9.91 -12.22
C VAL A 353 8.85 -11.34 -11.73
N VAL A 354 9.65 -11.60 -10.70
CA VAL A 354 9.75 -12.91 -10.05
C VAL A 354 9.47 -12.75 -8.57
N PHE A 355 8.40 -13.40 -8.12
CA PHE A 355 8.14 -13.55 -6.69
C PHE A 355 8.74 -14.84 -6.16
N ARG A 356 9.15 -14.83 -4.91
CA ARG A 356 9.40 -16.00 -4.10
C ARG A 356 8.81 -15.76 -2.71
N LYS A 357 7.61 -16.26 -2.52
CA LYS A 357 6.73 -15.94 -1.39
C LYS A 357 6.40 -14.42 -1.41
N THR A 358 6.91 -13.68 -0.44
CA THR A 358 6.66 -12.23 -0.33
C THR A 358 7.84 -11.36 -0.75
N LEU A 359 8.93 -11.97 -1.21
CA LEU A 359 10.06 -11.25 -1.80
C LEU A 359 9.89 -11.19 -3.31
N VAL A 360 10.11 -10.05 -3.91
CA VAL A 360 10.04 -9.83 -5.36
C VAL A 360 11.37 -9.31 -5.89
N VAL A 361 11.79 -9.83 -7.03
CA VAL A 361 12.84 -9.27 -7.88
C VAL A 361 12.20 -8.80 -9.18
N ILE A 362 12.46 -7.55 -9.55
CA ILE A 362 11.99 -6.95 -10.80
C ILE A 362 13.21 -6.57 -11.62
N VAL A 363 13.26 -7.04 -12.85
CA VAL A 363 14.32 -6.74 -13.82
C VAL A 363 13.71 -5.99 -14.98
N VAL A 364 14.33 -4.86 -15.33
CA VAL A 364 13.90 -3.96 -16.39
C VAL A 364 15.03 -3.82 -17.39
N GLU A 365 14.76 -4.04 -18.67
CA GLU A 365 15.69 -3.74 -19.77
C GLU A 365 15.88 -2.22 -19.89
N ASN A 366 17.16 -1.76 -20.09
CA ASN A 366 17.53 -0.34 -20.15
C ASN A 366 17.16 0.32 -21.48
#